data_39c4910c51c1535b9d3a8e85daae806d
#
_entry.id   39c4910c51c1535b9d3a8e85daae806d
#
_cell.length_a   1.000
_cell.length_b   1.000
_cell.length_c   1.000
_cell.angle_alpha   90.00
_cell.angle_beta   90.00
_cell.angle_gamma   90.00
#
_symmetry.space_group_name_H-M   'P 1'
#
loop_
_entity.id
_entity.type
_entity.pdbx_description
1 polymer ?
#
loop_
_entity_poly.entity_id
_entity_poly.type
_entity_poly.pdbx_seq_one_letter_code
_entity_poly.pdbx_strand_id
1 'polypeptide(L)'
;MSELFLTNSESGIKAVFTPVDATHIKFYVCGPTVYNLAHIGNARPVVVFDTLFRVLRSLYPKVTYARNITDIEDKIIVAAKERGTDISTVTEEFTGKFREDMRALNALPPTLEPHATENVGAMQCLILLIV
;
A
#
# COMPACT_ATOMS: atom_id res chain seq x y z
N MET A 1 -12.94 -24.33 11.70
CA MET A 1 -12.37 -23.01 11.35
C MET A 1 -12.63 -22.80 9.87
N SER A 2 -13.06 -21.61 9.46
CA SER A 2 -13.30 -21.32 8.05
C SER A 2 -11.95 -21.20 7.34
N GLU A 3 -11.79 -21.92 6.23
CA GLU A 3 -10.57 -21.86 5.42
C GLU A 3 -10.63 -20.66 4.47
N LEU A 4 -9.53 -19.91 4.39
CA LEU A 4 -9.35 -18.82 3.44
C LEU A 4 -8.63 -19.35 2.20
N PHE A 5 -9.22 -19.14 1.02
CA PHE A 5 -8.62 -19.50 -0.26
C PHE A 5 -8.18 -18.24 -1.00
N LEU A 6 -6.94 -18.22 -1.44
CA LEU A 6 -6.39 -17.15 -2.26
C LEU A 6 -5.80 -17.71 -3.55
N THR A 7 -5.85 -16.90 -4.62
CA THR A 7 -5.17 -17.24 -5.88
C THR A 7 -3.72 -16.77 -5.79
N ASN A 8 -2.78 -17.69 -5.94
CA ASN A 8 -1.37 -17.36 -6.05
C ASN A 8 -1.04 -17.02 -7.51
N SER A 9 -0.56 -15.80 -7.75
CA SER A 9 -0.23 -15.32 -9.10
C SER A 9 0.96 -16.07 -9.73
N GLU A 10 1.88 -16.60 -8.94
CA GLU A 10 3.03 -17.36 -9.42
C GLU A 10 2.60 -18.72 -10.01
N SER A 11 1.76 -19.45 -9.29
CA SER A 11 1.26 -20.77 -9.72
C SER A 11 -0.01 -20.71 -10.55
N GLY A 12 -0.75 -19.60 -10.52
CA GLY A 12 -2.08 -19.44 -11.10
C GLY A 12 -3.19 -20.24 -10.39
N ILE A 13 -2.87 -20.91 -9.28
CA ILE A 13 -3.77 -21.84 -8.58
C ILE A 13 -4.41 -21.14 -7.38
N LYS A 14 -5.73 -21.36 -7.22
CA LYS A 14 -6.45 -21.01 -6.01
C LYS A 14 -6.25 -22.11 -4.97
N ALA A 15 -5.62 -21.79 -3.85
CA ALA A 15 -5.30 -22.74 -2.80
C ALA A 15 -5.64 -22.18 -1.41
N VAL A 16 -5.66 -23.04 -0.42
CA VAL A 16 -5.82 -22.66 0.98
C VAL A 16 -4.65 -21.76 1.37
N PHE A 17 -4.96 -20.62 1.98
CA PHE A 17 -3.95 -19.70 2.49
C PHE A 17 -3.27 -20.31 3.71
N THR A 18 -1.97 -20.58 3.58
CA THR A 18 -1.12 -21.07 4.67
C THR A 18 -0.13 -19.97 5.03
N PRO A 19 -0.27 -19.31 6.20
CA PRO A 19 0.64 -18.26 6.59
C PRO A 19 2.00 -18.81 7.02
N VAL A 20 3.05 -18.04 6.82
CA VAL A 20 4.40 -18.35 7.34
C VAL A 20 4.42 -18.36 8.87
N ASP A 21 3.66 -17.45 9.48
CA ASP A 21 3.48 -17.35 10.93
C ASP A 21 1.99 -17.11 11.23
N ALA A 22 1.32 -18.13 11.77
CA ALA A 22 -0.10 -18.04 12.12
C ALA A 22 -0.40 -17.15 13.33
N THR A 23 0.62 -16.77 14.11
CA THR A 23 0.46 -15.87 15.26
C THR A 23 0.52 -14.40 14.84
N HIS A 24 1.14 -14.08 13.70
CA HIS A 24 1.28 -12.73 13.21
C HIS A 24 1.33 -12.65 11.68
N ILE A 25 0.19 -12.42 11.07
CA ILE A 25 0.10 -12.22 9.62
C ILE A 25 0.68 -10.86 9.26
N LYS A 26 1.57 -10.85 8.28
CA LYS A 26 2.13 -9.63 7.68
C LYS A 26 1.90 -9.67 6.18
N PHE A 27 1.33 -8.61 5.62
CA PHE A 27 1.20 -8.48 4.18
C PHE A 27 1.45 -7.04 3.73
N TYR A 28 1.90 -6.91 2.50
CA TYR A 28 2.26 -5.65 1.88
C TYR A 28 1.49 -5.48 0.58
N VAL A 29 1.07 -4.25 0.33
CA VAL A 29 0.39 -3.85 -0.91
C VAL A 29 1.04 -2.58 -1.43
N CYS A 30 1.34 -2.53 -2.74
CA CYS A 30 1.80 -1.29 -3.35
C CYS A 30 0.72 -0.21 -3.24
N GLY A 31 1.13 0.96 -2.78
CA GLY A 31 0.27 2.12 -2.65
C GLY A 31 0.25 3.00 -3.90
N PRO A 32 -0.43 4.13 -3.86
CA PRO A 32 -0.53 5.05 -4.98
C PRO A 32 0.74 5.88 -5.17
N THR A 33 0.93 6.38 -6.41
CA THR A 33 1.80 7.52 -6.69
C THR A 33 0.97 8.79 -6.55
N VAL A 34 1.39 9.70 -5.67
CA VAL A 34 0.58 10.84 -5.22
C VAL A 34 0.93 12.12 -6.00
N TYR A 35 0.52 12.20 -7.25
CA TYR A 35 0.71 13.37 -8.13
C TYR A 35 -0.59 14.01 -8.59
N ASN A 36 -1.74 13.34 -8.38
CA ASN A 36 -3.06 13.80 -8.80
C ASN A 36 -4.15 13.16 -7.94
N LEU A 37 -5.40 13.58 -8.12
CA LEU A 37 -6.56 12.99 -7.46
C LEU A 37 -6.66 11.48 -7.75
N ALA A 38 -7.13 10.73 -6.77
CA ALA A 38 -7.41 9.31 -6.95
C ALA A 38 -8.60 9.12 -7.90
N HIS A 39 -8.55 8.06 -8.68
CA HIS A 39 -9.68 7.58 -9.47
C HIS A 39 -10.06 6.16 -9.03
N ILE A 40 -11.15 5.62 -9.57
CA ILE A 40 -11.66 4.30 -9.19
C ILE A 40 -10.62 3.17 -9.31
N GLY A 41 -9.69 3.28 -10.26
CA GLY A 41 -8.59 2.33 -10.43
C GLY A 41 -7.61 2.32 -9.27
N ASN A 42 -7.40 3.47 -8.59
CA ASN A 42 -6.59 3.56 -7.38
C ASN A 42 -7.36 3.08 -6.14
N ALA A 43 -8.65 3.32 -6.08
CA ALA A 43 -9.51 2.91 -4.98
C ALA A 43 -9.77 1.39 -4.95
N ARG A 44 -9.88 0.76 -6.12
CA ARG A 44 -10.17 -0.67 -6.24
C ARG A 44 -9.22 -1.56 -5.43
N PRO A 45 -7.89 -1.49 -5.58
CA PRO A 45 -6.99 -2.31 -4.75
C PRO A 45 -7.13 -2.00 -3.27
N VAL A 46 -7.35 -0.74 -2.87
CA VAL A 46 -7.52 -0.39 -1.47
C VAL A 46 -8.73 -1.10 -0.87
N VAL A 47 -9.89 -1.06 -1.52
CA VAL A 47 -11.12 -1.73 -1.06
C VAL A 47 -10.97 -3.25 -1.03
N VAL A 48 -10.34 -3.83 -2.05
CA VAL A 48 -10.08 -5.28 -2.11
C VAL A 48 -9.17 -5.73 -0.95
N PHE A 49 -8.08 -5.02 -0.72
CA PHE A 49 -7.15 -5.38 0.36
C PHE A 49 -7.64 -4.97 1.75
N ASP A 50 -8.51 -3.97 1.88
CA ASP A 50 -9.25 -3.71 3.13
C ASP A 50 -10.16 -4.89 3.47
N THR A 51 -10.87 -5.43 2.48
CA THR A 51 -11.69 -6.62 2.67
C THR A 51 -10.84 -7.81 3.16
N LEU A 52 -9.70 -8.06 2.51
CA LEU A 52 -8.76 -9.09 2.95
C LEU A 52 -8.25 -8.82 4.37
N PHE A 53 -7.88 -7.57 4.68
CA PHE A 53 -7.40 -7.17 6.00
C PHE A 53 -8.44 -7.48 7.10
N ARG A 54 -9.72 -7.14 6.86
CA ARG A 54 -10.81 -7.43 7.79
C ARG A 54 -11.01 -8.94 7.98
N VAL A 55 -10.97 -9.72 6.91
CA VAL A 55 -11.06 -11.18 6.97
C VAL A 55 -9.90 -11.77 7.76
N LEU A 56 -8.65 -11.36 7.46
CA LEU A 56 -7.49 -11.85 8.20
C LEU A 56 -7.56 -11.50 9.69
N ARG A 57 -8.03 -10.30 10.04
CA ARG A 57 -8.22 -9.91 11.45
C ARG A 57 -9.29 -10.71 12.17
N SER A 58 -10.25 -11.30 11.47
CA SER A 58 -11.25 -12.19 12.07
C SER A 58 -10.74 -13.61 12.27
N LEU A 59 -9.70 -14.01 11.54
CA LEU A 59 -9.16 -15.38 11.55
C LEU A 59 -7.88 -15.52 12.38
N TYR A 60 -7.12 -14.45 12.53
CA TYR A 60 -5.77 -14.47 13.13
C TYR A 60 -5.63 -13.44 14.26
N PRO A 61 -4.82 -13.75 15.30
CA PRO A 61 -4.72 -12.89 16.49
C PRO A 61 -4.06 -11.55 16.23
N LYS A 62 -3.14 -11.48 15.25
CA LYS A 62 -2.44 -10.25 14.90
C LYS A 62 -2.24 -10.16 13.39
N VAL A 63 -2.54 -8.99 12.83
CA VAL A 63 -2.35 -8.71 11.40
C VAL A 63 -1.70 -7.34 11.25
N THR A 64 -0.59 -7.28 10.52
CA THR A 64 0.07 -6.04 10.10
C THR A 64 -0.11 -5.88 8.59
N TYR A 65 -0.79 -4.83 8.22
CA TYR A 65 -0.99 -4.42 6.83
C TYR A 65 -0.11 -3.21 6.52
N ALA A 66 0.81 -3.36 5.59
CA ALA A 66 1.64 -2.27 5.09
C ALA A 66 1.21 -1.86 3.68
N ARG A 67 1.07 -0.56 3.46
CA ARG A 67 0.82 0.04 2.13
C ARG A 67 1.64 1.32 2.04
N ASN A 68 2.55 1.39 1.07
CA ASN A 68 3.39 2.57 0.91
C ASN A 68 2.65 3.75 0.26
N ILE A 69 3.25 4.91 0.37
CA ILE A 69 3.00 6.07 -0.49
C ILE A 69 4.24 6.25 -1.37
N THR A 70 4.03 6.29 -2.69
CA THR A 70 5.08 6.64 -3.65
C THR A 70 5.07 8.16 -3.82
N ASP A 71 5.93 8.82 -3.09
CA ASP A 71 6.06 10.28 -3.02
C ASP A 71 7.30 10.82 -3.77
N ILE A 72 7.97 9.97 -4.55
CA ILE A 72 9.03 10.32 -5.49
C ILE A 72 8.89 9.49 -6.75
N GLU A 73 8.67 10.17 -7.88
CA GLU A 73 8.53 9.55 -9.21
C GLU A 73 8.48 10.68 -10.27
N ASP A 74 8.80 10.37 -11.52
CA ASP A 74 8.88 11.35 -12.61
C ASP A 74 7.59 12.17 -12.78
N LYS A 75 6.42 11.55 -12.64
CA LYS A 75 5.12 12.24 -12.74
C LYS A 75 4.92 13.29 -11.66
N ILE A 76 5.44 13.05 -10.47
CA ILE A 76 5.39 14.01 -9.36
C ILE A 76 6.28 15.20 -9.68
N ILE A 77 7.48 14.94 -10.21
CA ILE A 77 8.45 15.99 -10.61
C ILE A 77 7.84 16.88 -11.71
N VAL A 78 7.20 16.27 -12.72
CA VAL A 78 6.50 17.00 -13.78
C VAL A 78 5.36 17.84 -13.22
N ALA A 79 4.50 17.26 -12.39
CA ALA A 79 3.37 17.96 -11.78
C ALA A 79 3.81 19.14 -10.91
N ALA A 80 4.87 18.98 -10.12
CA ALA A 80 5.44 20.05 -9.31
C ALA A 80 5.99 21.20 -10.19
N LYS A 81 6.71 20.86 -11.27
CA LYS A 81 7.25 21.83 -12.23
C LYS A 81 6.14 22.61 -12.95
N GLU A 82 5.10 21.93 -13.42
CA GLU A 82 3.95 22.56 -14.09
C GLU A 82 3.19 23.51 -13.15
N ARG A 83 3.13 23.20 -11.87
CA ARG A 83 2.47 24.03 -10.83
C ARG A 83 3.39 25.10 -10.25
N GLY A 84 4.68 25.11 -10.57
CA GLY A 84 5.66 26.05 -10.02
C GLY A 84 5.83 25.90 -8.50
N THR A 85 5.77 24.66 -7.99
CA THR A 85 5.84 24.36 -6.55
C THR A 85 6.82 23.22 -6.28
N ASP A 86 7.10 22.95 -5.00
CA ASP A 86 7.96 21.85 -4.58
C ASP A 86 7.25 20.50 -4.66
N ILE A 87 8.01 19.42 -4.82
CA ILE A 87 7.53 18.04 -4.84
C ILE A 87 6.78 17.73 -3.54
N SER A 88 7.30 18.13 -2.39
CA SER A 88 6.68 17.91 -1.08
C SER A 88 5.27 18.52 -1.01
N THR A 89 5.08 19.72 -1.52
CA THR A 89 3.76 20.39 -1.56
C THR A 89 2.75 19.56 -2.37
N VAL A 90 3.17 19.02 -3.52
CA VAL A 90 2.30 18.17 -4.37
C VAL A 90 1.96 16.88 -3.64
N THR A 91 2.96 16.20 -3.10
CA THR A 91 2.79 14.88 -2.46
C THR A 91 1.98 14.97 -1.17
N GLU A 92 2.17 15.98 -0.35
CA GLU A 92 1.37 16.21 0.86
C GLU A 92 -0.10 16.47 0.52
N GLU A 93 -0.37 17.36 -0.45
CA GLU A 93 -1.72 17.66 -0.91
C GLU A 93 -2.45 16.39 -1.37
N PHE A 94 -1.86 15.65 -2.30
CA PHE A 94 -2.53 14.49 -2.87
C PHE A 94 -2.55 13.27 -1.96
N THR A 95 -1.59 13.12 -1.05
CA THR A 95 -1.67 12.12 0.03
C THR A 95 -2.84 12.42 0.96
N GLY A 96 -3.04 13.68 1.32
CA GLY A 96 -4.19 14.10 2.14
C GLY A 96 -5.51 13.76 1.47
N LYS A 97 -5.69 14.17 0.22
CA LYS A 97 -6.89 13.88 -0.58
C LYS A 97 -7.13 12.38 -0.76
N PHE A 98 -6.08 11.63 -1.05
CA PHE A 98 -6.17 10.17 -1.15
C PHE A 98 -6.68 9.53 0.15
N ARG A 99 -6.14 9.95 1.29
CA ARG A 99 -6.59 9.44 2.60
C ARG A 99 -8.05 9.80 2.89
N GLU A 100 -8.49 11.00 2.50
CA GLU A 100 -9.89 11.44 2.63
C GLU A 100 -10.82 10.58 1.75
N ASP A 101 -10.47 10.37 0.48
CA ASP A 101 -11.23 9.53 -0.45
C ASP A 101 -11.35 8.09 0.06
N MET A 102 -10.25 7.50 0.54
CA MET A 102 -10.28 6.13 1.07
C MET A 102 -11.10 6.02 2.35
N ARG A 103 -11.09 7.06 3.20
CA ARG A 103 -11.95 7.14 4.38
C ARG A 103 -13.44 7.24 3.98
N ALA A 104 -13.76 8.03 2.95
CA ALA A 104 -15.12 8.13 2.42
C ALA A 104 -15.65 6.79 1.88
N LEU A 105 -14.76 5.93 1.39
CA LEU A 105 -15.08 4.55 1.00
C LEU A 105 -15.14 3.57 2.19
N ASN A 106 -15.01 4.07 3.43
CA ASN A 106 -14.97 3.26 4.65
C ASN A 106 -13.83 2.22 4.68
N ALA A 107 -12.76 2.43 3.91
CA ALA A 107 -11.57 1.61 3.97
C ALA A 107 -10.75 1.92 5.23
N LEU A 108 -10.29 0.89 5.93
CA LEU A 108 -9.42 1.05 7.08
C LEU A 108 -8.03 1.55 6.63
N PRO A 109 -7.39 2.43 7.42
CA PRO A 109 -6.02 2.78 7.17
C PRO A 109 -5.11 1.55 7.32
N PRO A 110 -3.99 1.49 6.59
CA PRO A 110 -3.00 0.44 6.81
C PRO A 110 -2.37 0.59 8.20
N THR A 111 -1.80 -0.50 8.73
CA THR A 111 -1.06 -0.48 10.00
C THR A 111 0.24 0.30 9.87
N LEU A 112 0.87 0.21 8.69
CA LEU A 112 2.10 0.93 8.34
C LEU A 112 1.90 1.58 6.95
N GLU A 113 2.26 2.86 6.84
CA GLU A 113 2.18 3.62 5.60
C GLU A 113 3.55 4.30 5.32
N PRO A 114 4.59 3.53 4.96
CA PRO A 114 5.92 4.07 4.70
C PRO A 114 5.92 4.95 3.44
N HIS A 115 6.61 6.08 3.50
CA HIS A 115 6.88 6.93 2.36
C HIS A 115 8.18 6.50 1.66
N ALA A 116 8.22 6.51 0.32
CA ALA A 116 9.40 6.10 -0.43
C ALA A 116 10.61 6.97 -0.10
N THR A 117 10.42 8.31 0.00
CA THR A 117 11.48 9.26 0.32
C THR A 117 12.13 9.01 1.68
N GLU A 118 11.36 8.59 2.68
CA GLU A 118 11.85 8.31 4.03
C GLU A 118 12.66 7.01 4.12
N ASN A 119 12.54 6.13 3.12
CA ASN A 119 13.13 4.80 3.13
C ASN A 119 14.29 4.62 2.14
N VAL A 120 14.76 5.68 1.46
CA VAL A 120 15.84 5.61 0.46
C VAL A 120 17.12 5.02 1.05
N GLY A 121 17.50 5.43 2.28
CA GLY A 121 18.70 4.90 2.95
C GLY A 121 18.59 3.39 3.23
N ALA A 122 17.43 2.92 3.66
CA ALA A 122 17.19 1.49 3.87
C ALA A 122 17.22 0.70 2.54
N MET A 123 16.68 1.27 1.46
CA MET A 123 16.75 0.68 0.11
C MET A 123 18.20 0.56 -0.36
N GLN A 124 19.01 1.61 -0.17
CA GLN A 124 20.44 1.58 -0.52
C GLN A 124 21.19 0.51 0.26
N CYS A 125 20.95 0.39 1.57
CA CYS A 125 21.55 -0.66 2.38
C CYS A 125 21.15 -2.06 1.90
N LEU A 126 19.89 -2.27 1.55
CA LEU A 126 19.41 -3.55 1.03
C LEU A 126 20.07 -3.90 -0.31
N ILE A 127 20.19 -2.93 -1.22
CA ILE A 127 20.88 -3.13 -2.52
C ILE A 127 22.32 -3.58 -2.30
N LEU A 128 23.05 -2.92 -1.40
CA LEU A 128 24.43 -3.28 -1.07
C LEU A 128 24.59 -4.68 -0.45
N LEU A 129 23.53 -5.24 0.12
CA LEU A 129 23.55 -6.61 0.65
C LEU A 129 23.25 -7.69 -0.41
N ILE A 130 22.67 -7.29 -1.54
CA ILE A 130 22.28 -8.20 -2.63
C ILE A 130 23.34 -8.26 -3.74
N VAL A 131 24.12 -7.20 -3.92
CA VAL A 131 25.19 -7.07 -4.91
C VAL A 131 26.53 -7.50 -4.31
#